data_066295e9533a63e4a3806fd1b3257dc3
#
_entry.id   066295e9533a63e4a3806fd1b3257dc3
#
_cell.length_a   1.000
_cell.length_b   1.000
_cell.length_c   1.000
_cell.angle_alpha   90.00
_cell.angle_beta   90.00
_cell.angle_gamma   90.00
#
_symmetry.space_group_name_H-M   'P 1'
#
loop_
_entity.id
_entity.type
_entity.pdbx_description
1 polymer ?
#
loop_
_entity_poly.entity_id
_entity_poly.type
_entity_poly.pdbx_seq_one_letter_code
_entity_poly.pdbx_strand_id
1 'polypeptide(L)'
;MRKRDIAFGLGLMMMAISLSACSGSKKNPTATEGPTAVEATDATGKTPGADEDASKNGQDAAGDSTGKTPGSGNDASGNGQDASGDTTGKQDGAGTSLQGSDEQGVQHIPLTVAEYSLSATKPDSYATMALCDYFTLELDAETAKQYPALQRALVQEAKDETAHAQKSIAELSTEYQELTADWSEYEGHMSESVKPHVMRADSRIVSVLCNFEDYHGGAHGYYYSYGLNYDVASGRELKLSDVVSKKEKFIELVRDKFEEKYANDTYMLTNAGEYLATLGDEEYASTPWIMDSESITLFFAPYVLGTYADGAQEVSIYFDEAPELFDAKYLDTCAEYVIPLLPARSYEVNAGDGKRVAVDVGFNYNDEYGSYTREYAIGNARIRPESYSYSSDSYIVVAGGKHYIYTFASAENDYSMLEVVDVDTKSLDESRTENADLGGSNYTWDEGGDYDTSCLRGPAFTDPADISLSRRLEVLGTTNGYRSCRVGADGYPAANDELYTILTSFAIRAKKDLKLDVVDASGKKTGTKTVPAGTYLFDMRTDGESFVDLQTIDASALGINDES
;
A
#
# COMPACT_ATOMS: atom_id res chain seq x y z
N MET A 1 2.58 27.51 6.65
CA MET A 1 3.56 26.73 5.88
C MET A 1 3.20 25.28 6.06
N ARG A 2 2.96 24.52 4.99
CA ARG A 2 2.66 23.10 5.06
C ARG A 2 3.92 22.32 5.43
N LYS A 3 3.79 21.09 5.97
CA LYS A 3 4.93 20.21 6.27
C LYS A 3 5.83 20.01 5.05
N ARG A 4 5.25 19.91 3.86
CA ARG A 4 5.95 19.88 2.57
C ARG A 4 6.80 21.12 2.33
N ASP A 5 6.24 22.31 2.58
CA ASP A 5 6.95 23.58 2.41
C ASP A 5 8.09 23.74 3.44
N ILE A 6 7.92 23.18 4.64
CA ILE A 6 8.95 23.22 5.70
C ILE A 6 10.10 22.27 5.34
N ALA A 7 9.82 21.04 4.87
CA ALA A 7 10.86 20.10 4.44
C ALA A 7 11.60 20.62 3.20
N PHE A 8 10.87 21.19 2.24
CA PHE A 8 11.44 21.82 1.05
C PHE A 8 12.25 23.07 1.42
N GLY A 9 11.76 23.89 2.34
CA GLY A 9 12.46 25.09 2.83
C GLY A 9 13.76 24.74 3.56
N LEU A 10 13.79 23.67 4.36
CA LEU A 10 14.99 23.17 5.03
C LEU A 10 15.98 22.56 4.03
N GLY A 11 15.50 21.77 3.06
CA GLY A 11 16.34 21.20 1.99
C GLY A 11 16.95 22.28 1.10
N LEU A 12 16.19 23.28 0.69
CA LEU A 12 16.66 24.42 -0.09
C LEU A 12 17.63 25.31 0.68
N MET A 13 17.39 25.51 1.98
CA MET A 13 18.30 26.29 2.81
C MET A 13 19.66 25.59 3.00
N MET A 14 19.67 24.25 3.10
CA MET A 14 20.92 23.47 3.14
C MET A 14 21.59 23.37 1.76
N MET A 15 20.83 23.27 0.65
CA MET A 15 21.38 23.35 -0.69
C MET A 15 22.00 24.73 -0.98
N ALA A 16 21.41 25.83 -0.54
CA ALA A 16 21.97 27.16 -0.70
C ALA A 16 23.31 27.32 0.04
N ILE A 17 23.48 26.67 1.18
CA ILE A 17 24.74 26.68 1.95
C ILE A 17 25.81 25.82 1.24
N SER A 18 25.43 24.67 0.69
CA SER A 18 26.37 23.81 -0.04
C SER A 18 26.79 24.38 -1.41
N LEU A 19 25.90 25.07 -2.12
CA LEU A 19 26.22 25.76 -3.37
C LEU A 19 27.13 27.00 -3.14
N SER A 20 27.05 27.67 -2.00
CA SER A 20 27.96 28.75 -1.62
C SER A 20 29.38 28.26 -1.32
N ALA A 21 29.56 26.99 -0.92
CA ALA A 21 30.88 26.39 -0.69
C ALA A 21 31.60 26.00 -2.00
N CYS A 22 30.85 25.77 -3.08
CA CYS A 22 31.43 25.40 -4.39
C CYS A 22 31.79 26.60 -5.29
N SER A 23 31.36 27.84 -4.99
CA SER A 23 31.60 29.00 -5.85
C SER A 23 32.92 29.78 -5.58
N GLY A 24 33.81 29.28 -4.77
CA GLY A 24 35.05 29.95 -4.39
C GLY A 24 36.32 29.20 -4.72
N SER A 25 36.72 29.05 -5.98
CA SER A 25 38.15 29.08 -6.37
C SER A 25 38.34 28.91 -7.87
N LYS A 26 38.39 30.02 -8.60
CA LYS A 26 39.12 30.07 -9.88
C LYS A 26 40.57 30.41 -9.55
N LYS A 27 41.45 29.41 -9.55
CA LYS A 27 42.87 29.57 -9.90
C LYS A 27 43.38 28.26 -10.51
N ASN A 28 43.69 28.32 -11.80
CA ASN A 28 44.49 27.33 -12.48
C ASN A 28 45.86 27.15 -11.80
N PRO A 29 46.35 25.95 -11.65
CA PRO A 29 47.75 25.69 -11.93
C PRO A 29 47.97 24.57 -12.96
N THR A 30 48.91 24.85 -13.79
CA THR A 30 49.72 24.12 -14.74
C THR A 30 49.91 22.62 -14.48
N ALA A 31 49.88 21.87 -15.58
CA ALA A 31 50.17 20.46 -15.70
C ALA A 31 51.47 20.02 -15.01
N THR A 32 51.44 18.87 -14.36
CA THR A 32 52.61 18.01 -14.19
C THR A 32 52.15 16.53 -14.20
N GLU A 33 52.94 15.78 -14.90
CA GLU A 33 52.86 14.41 -15.37
C GLU A 33 52.35 13.34 -14.37
N GLY A 34 51.66 12.31 -14.96
CA GLY A 34 51.12 11.14 -14.29
C GLY A 34 52.14 10.04 -13.97
N PRO A 35 51.66 8.91 -13.49
CA PRO A 35 52.27 7.66 -13.89
C PRO A 35 51.27 6.66 -14.51
N THR A 36 51.73 6.23 -15.69
CA THR A 36 51.70 4.90 -16.36
C THR A 36 50.59 3.90 -16.02
N ALA A 37 49.83 3.63 -17.07
CA ALA A 37 49.02 2.45 -17.29
C ALA A 37 49.84 1.16 -17.26
N VAL A 38 49.25 0.10 -16.71
CA VAL A 38 49.72 -1.28 -16.89
C VAL A 38 48.76 -1.96 -17.85
N GLU A 39 49.28 -2.33 -19.01
CA GLU A 39 48.64 -3.16 -20.02
C GLU A 39 48.32 -4.57 -19.44
N ALA A 40 47.14 -5.08 -19.74
CA ALA A 40 46.87 -6.52 -19.72
C ALA A 40 46.43 -6.94 -21.12
N THR A 41 47.20 -7.85 -21.64
CA THR A 41 47.28 -8.35 -23.00
C THR A 41 46.06 -9.15 -23.43
N ASP A 42 45.73 -8.95 -24.68
CA ASP A 42 44.89 -9.65 -25.65
C ASP A 42 45.14 -11.17 -25.70
N ALA A 43 44.05 -11.96 -25.81
CA ALA A 43 44.08 -13.29 -26.40
C ALA A 43 42.80 -13.56 -27.19
N THR A 44 42.98 -13.39 -28.45
CA THR A 44 42.22 -13.78 -29.63
C THR A 44 41.50 -15.13 -29.59
N GLY A 45 40.27 -15.19 -30.17
CA GLY A 45 40.09 -16.24 -31.13
C GLY A 45 38.70 -16.82 -31.36
N LYS A 46 38.04 -16.34 -32.41
CA LYS A 46 37.19 -17.07 -33.36
C LYS A 46 35.79 -17.55 -32.99
N THR A 47 34.83 -16.87 -33.60
CA THR A 47 33.59 -17.45 -34.18
C THR A 47 33.95 -18.44 -35.32
N PRO A 48 33.14 -19.50 -35.54
CA PRO A 48 32.21 -19.45 -36.67
C PRO A 48 30.88 -20.17 -36.41
N GLY A 49 29.81 -19.65 -36.98
CA GLY A 49 29.22 -20.20 -38.18
C GLY A 49 27.88 -20.85 -37.91
N ALA A 50 26.85 -20.29 -38.45
CA ALA A 50 25.49 -20.80 -38.60
C ALA A 50 25.46 -22.19 -39.25
N ASP A 51 24.46 -22.99 -38.89
CA ASP A 51 23.61 -23.65 -39.90
C ASP A 51 22.33 -24.22 -39.29
N GLU A 52 21.33 -24.16 -40.11
CA GLU A 52 19.94 -24.60 -40.00
C GLU A 52 19.81 -26.13 -39.78
N ASP A 53 18.78 -26.65 -39.18
CA ASP A 53 17.67 -27.32 -39.83
C ASP A 53 16.86 -28.24 -38.89
N ALA A 54 15.56 -28.08 -38.99
CA ALA A 54 14.47 -29.06 -39.12
C ALA A 54 14.22 -30.16 -38.06
N SER A 55 13.09 -29.94 -37.43
CA SER A 55 11.86 -30.79 -37.52
C SER A 55 11.86 -32.23 -36.98
N LYS A 56 10.77 -32.46 -36.30
CA LYS A 56 9.82 -33.58 -36.29
C LYS A 56 9.69 -34.45 -35.06
N ASN A 57 8.46 -34.40 -34.52
CA ASN A 57 7.52 -35.51 -34.24
C ASN A 57 7.83 -36.61 -33.26
N GLY A 58 6.79 -36.88 -32.49
CA GLY A 58 6.43 -38.18 -31.87
C GLY A 58 5.74 -37.95 -30.53
N GLN A 59 4.52 -37.82 -30.44
CA GLN A 59 3.33 -38.68 -30.31
C GLN A 59 3.51 -39.86 -29.36
N ASP A 60 2.55 -39.89 -28.41
CA ASP A 60 1.85 -41.02 -27.78
C ASP A 60 2.48 -41.78 -26.61
N ALA A 61 1.80 -41.74 -25.44
CA ALA A 61 1.00 -42.86 -25.02
C ALA A 61 0.30 -42.64 -23.68
N ALA A 62 -0.98 -42.91 -23.70
CA ALA A 62 -1.88 -43.06 -22.57
C ALA A 62 -1.52 -44.21 -21.65
N GLY A 63 -1.84 -44.08 -20.36
CA GLY A 63 -1.78 -45.17 -19.39
C GLY A 63 -2.81 -44.96 -18.29
N ASP A 64 -3.96 -45.54 -18.52
CA ASP A 64 -5.07 -45.76 -17.61
C ASP A 64 -4.68 -46.69 -16.46
N SER A 65 -5.08 -46.37 -15.21
CA SER A 65 -5.40 -47.41 -14.24
C SER A 65 -6.29 -46.92 -13.10
N THR A 66 -7.46 -47.40 -13.16
CA THR A 66 -8.54 -47.51 -12.19
C THR A 66 -8.15 -48.17 -10.86
N GLY A 67 -8.78 -47.73 -9.76
CA GLY A 67 -8.76 -48.55 -8.53
C GLY A 67 -9.46 -47.93 -7.33
N LYS A 68 -10.77 -48.03 -7.31
CA LYS A 68 -11.67 -48.46 -6.22
C LYS A 68 -11.50 -47.97 -4.79
N THR A 69 -12.57 -47.31 -4.33
CA THR A 69 -13.11 -47.26 -2.95
C THR A 69 -13.45 -48.66 -2.40
N PRO A 70 -13.50 -48.87 -1.06
CA PRO A 70 -14.74 -48.84 -0.28
C PRO A 70 -14.50 -48.20 1.10
N GLY A 71 -15.44 -47.65 1.85
CA GLY A 71 -16.86 -47.80 2.02
C GLY A 71 -17.18 -48.07 3.48
N SER A 72 -18.17 -47.34 4.02
CA SER A 72 -19.00 -47.62 5.21
C SER A 72 -18.34 -47.44 6.60
N GLY A 73 -19.02 -47.01 7.61
CA GLY A 73 -20.38 -46.62 7.83
C GLY A 73 -20.60 -46.29 9.31
N ASN A 74 -21.72 -45.62 9.55
CA ASN A 74 -22.61 -45.73 10.72
C ASN A 74 -22.04 -45.47 12.13
N ASP A 75 -22.69 -44.88 13.07
CA ASP A 75 -24.06 -44.49 13.40
C ASP A 75 -24.01 -43.65 14.69
N ALA A 76 -24.89 -42.78 14.80
CA ALA A 76 -26.13 -42.61 15.57
C ALA A 76 -26.04 -41.75 16.85
N SER A 77 -26.89 -40.77 16.83
CA SER A 77 -27.98 -40.38 17.74
C SER A 77 -27.73 -39.92 19.17
N GLY A 78 -28.47 -38.87 19.49
CA GLY A 78 -28.96 -38.58 20.85
C GLY A 78 -29.19 -37.09 21.10
N ASN A 79 -30.31 -36.60 20.74
CA ASN A 79 -31.49 -36.16 21.54
C ASN A 79 -31.22 -35.27 22.77
N GLY A 80 -32.00 -34.13 22.81
CA GLY A 80 -32.67 -33.68 24.01
C GLY A 80 -32.69 -32.16 24.17
N GLN A 81 -33.73 -31.53 23.65
CA GLN A 81 -34.87 -30.82 24.29
C GLN A 81 -34.56 -29.55 25.11
N ASP A 82 -35.15 -28.48 24.59
CA ASP A 82 -36.12 -27.52 25.13
C ASP A 82 -35.78 -26.69 26.36
N ALA A 83 -35.89 -25.35 26.21
CA ALA A 83 -36.93 -24.59 26.89
C ALA A 83 -36.97 -23.12 26.44
N SER A 84 -38.16 -22.74 26.07
CA SER A 84 -38.71 -21.44 25.76
C SER A 84 -38.62 -20.41 26.89
N GLY A 85 -38.58 -19.12 26.54
CA GLY A 85 -38.81 -18.02 27.46
C GLY A 85 -39.04 -16.71 26.72
N ASP A 86 -40.27 -16.49 26.32
CA ASP A 86 -40.85 -15.25 25.83
C ASP A 86 -40.92 -14.19 26.92
N THR A 87 -40.51 -12.92 26.63
CA THR A 87 -41.20 -11.76 27.22
C THR A 87 -40.94 -10.50 26.37
N THR A 88 -42.04 -10.04 25.86
CA THR A 88 -42.32 -8.73 25.26
C THR A 88 -42.12 -7.57 26.24
N GLY A 89 -41.63 -6.43 25.73
CA GLY A 89 -41.64 -5.13 26.43
C GLY A 89 -41.25 -3.97 25.56
N LYS A 90 -42.25 -3.34 24.93
CA LYS A 90 -42.17 -1.98 24.39
C LYS A 90 -41.86 -0.98 25.49
N GLN A 91 -41.05 0.03 25.23
CA GLN A 91 -41.42 1.41 25.56
C GLN A 91 -40.54 2.46 24.85
N ASP A 92 -41.23 3.49 24.39
CA ASP A 92 -40.75 4.71 23.73
C ASP A 92 -40.04 5.64 24.71
N GLY A 93 -39.17 6.51 24.21
CA GLY A 93 -38.87 7.72 24.93
C GLY A 93 -37.52 8.37 24.68
N ALA A 94 -37.52 9.35 23.79
CA ALA A 94 -36.82 10.64 23.88
C ALA A 94 -35.40 10.77 24.43
N GLY A 95 -34.52 11.23 23.58
CA GLY A 95 -33.55 12.29 23.80
C GLY A 95 -32.62 12.15 24.99
N THR A 96 -31.36 11.79 24.75
CA THR A 96 -30.34 12.07 25.74
C THR A 96 -29.00 12.40 25.04
N SER A 97 -28.48 13.53 25.49
CA SER A 97 -27.16 14.08 25.27
C SER A 97 -26.03 13.07 25.13
N LEU A 98 -25.19 13.30 24.13
CA LEU A 98 -23.88 12.69 23.95
C LEU A 98 -22.97 12.96 25.16
N GLN A 99 -22.91 12.02 26.06
CA GLN A 99 -21.76 11.72 26.91
C GLN A 99 -21.34 10.31 26.53
N GLY A 100 -20.30 10.23 25.67
CA GLY A 100 -19.69 8.97 25.28
C GLY A 100 -19.05 8.33 26.50
N SER A 101 -19.54 7.17 26.86
CA SER A 101 -18.91 6.27 27.81
C SER A 101 -17.79 5.51 27.10
N ASP A 102 -16.61 5.52 27.71
CA ASP A 102 -15.40 4.79 27.33
C ASP A 102 -15.51 3.25 27.43
N GLU A 103 -16.66 2.68 27.13
CA GLU A 103 -16.91 1.23 27.20
C GLU A 103 -16.78 0.48 25.86
N GLN A 104 -16.62 1.19 24.75
CA GLN A 104 -16.28 0.54 23.48
C GLN A 104 -14.76 0.68 23.27
N GLY A 105 -14.07 -0.47 23.19
CA GLY A 105 -12.65 -0.52 22.86
C GLY A 105 -12.34 0.21 21.55
N VAL A 106 -11.07 0.39 21.23
CA VAL A 106 -10.63 1.00 19.97
C VAL A 106 -11.17 0.21 18.78
N GLN A 107 -11.68 0.90 17.78
CA GLN A 107 -12.27 0.33 16.57
C GLN A 107 -11.51 0.78 15.34
N HIS A 108 -11.36 -0.11 14.35
CA HIS A 108 -10.85 0.26 13.04
C HIS A 108 -11.73 1.28 12.34
N ILE A 109 -11.12 2.15 11.56
CA ILE A 109 -11.79 3.08 10.66
C ILE A 109 -11.56 2.61 9.23
N PRO A 110 -12.61 2.21 8.49
CA PRO A 110 -12.49 1.98 7.05
C PRO A 110 -12.04 3.25 6.35
N LEU A 111 -10.91 3.17 5.67
CA LEU A 111 -10.30 4.28 4.96
C LEU A 111 -10.06 3.88 3.51
N THR A 112 -10.45 4.74 2.58
CA THR A 112 -10.14 4.60 1.16
C THR A 112 -8.99 5.53 0.82
N VAL A 113 -8.00 4.99 0.11
CA VAL A 113 -6.92 5.74 -0.52
C VAL A 113 -7.26 5.91 -1.99
N ALA A 114 -7.21 7.14 -2.49
CA ALA A 114 -7.33 7.43 -3.90
C ALA A 114 -6.01 8.05 -4.38
N GLU A 115 -5.27 7.28 -5.17
CA GLU A 115 -3.98 7.67 -5.75
C GLU A 115 -4.22 8.20 -7.16
N TYR A 116 -3.76 9.41 -7.43
CA TYR A 116 -3.91 10.11 -8.69
C TYR A 116 -2.55 10.29 -9.36
N SER A 117 -2.53 10.15 -10.68
CA SER A 117 -1.40 10.52 -11.51
C SER A 117 -1.83 11.52 -12.56
N LEU A 118 -1.19 12.69 -12.57
CA LEU A 118 -1.31 13.70 -13.61
C LEU A 118 -0.12 13.59 -14.54
N SER A 119 -0.36 13.56 -15.85
CA SER A 119 0.71 13.56 -16.84
C SER A 119 0.55 14.67 -17.87
N ALA A 120 1.66 15.32 -18.18
CA ALA A 120 1.77 16.28 -19.27
C ALA A 120 2.61 15.69 -20.38
N THR A 121 2.12 15.75 -21.62
CA THR A 121 2.80 15.21 -22.80
C THR A 121 3.35 16.31 -23.69
N LYS A 122 4.36 16.00 -24.51
CA LYS A 122 4.90 16.93 -25.51
C LYS A 122 3.85 17.24 -26.57
N PRO A 123 3.71 18.49 -27.04
CA PRO A 123 2.65 18.89 -27.96
C PRO A 123 2.57 18.08 -29.26
N ASP A 124 3.68 17.58 -29.76
CA ASP A 124 3.78 16.87 -31.03
C ASP A 124 4.14 15.37 -30.88
N SER A 125 4.08 14.85 -29.68
CA SER A 125 4.41 13.44 -29.40
C SER A 125 3.68 12.97 -28.14
N TYR A 126 3.56 11.63 -27.97
CA TYR A 126 3.03 11.03 -26.74
C TYR A 126 4.09 10.89 -25.63
N ALA A 127 5.25 11.51 -25.79
CA ALA A 127 6.29 11.43 -24.77
C ALA A 127 5.94 12.31 -23.57
N THR A 128 6.02 11.75 -22.39
CA THR A 128 5.77 12.45 -21.13
C THR A 128 6.84 13.51 -20.88
N MET A 129 6.43 14.73 -20.55
CA MET A 129 7.28 15.83 -20.09
C MET A 129 7.36 15.89 -18.58
N ALA A 130 6.20 15.75 -17.94
CA ALA A 130 6.08 15.87 -16.49
C ALA A 130 5.05 14.88 -15.95
N LEU A 131 5.30 14.41 -14.72
CA LEU A 131 4.42 13.56 -13.93
C LEU A 131 4.22 14.17 -12.55
N CYS A 132 2.99 14.10 -12.03
CA CYS A 132 2.73 14.46 -10.65
C CYS A 132 1.77 13.45 -10.03
N ASP A 133 2.29 12.64 -9.10
CA ASP A 133 1.50 11.65 -8.37
C ASP A 133 1.16 12.19 -6.98
N TYR A 134 -0.12 12.12 -6.62
CA TYR A 134 -0.61 12.54 -5.32
C TYR A 134 -1.75 11.63 -4.86
N PHE A 135 -2.21 11.79 -3.64
CA PHE A 135 -3.31 10.99 -3.12
C PHE A 135 -4.29 11.80 -2.28
N THR A 136 -5.47 11.21 -2.07
CA THR A 136 -6.45 11.69 -1.10
C THR A 136 -6.94 10.55 -0.22
N LEU A 137 -7.42 10.89 0.97
CA LEU A 137 -8.01 9.96 1.92
C LEU A 137 -9.52 10.20 2.02
N GLU A 138 -10.31 9.14 1.99
CA GLU A 138 -11.76 9.23 2.00
C GLU A 138 -12.37 8.29 3.04
N LEU A 139 -13.46 8.75 3.67
CA LEU A 139 -14.31 7.93 4.52
C LEU A 139 -15.58 7.55 3.75
N ASP A 140 -16.07 6.35 3.99
CA ASP A 140 -17.43 5.99 3.55
C ASP A 140 -18.50 6.84 4.24
N ALA A 141 -19.73 6.81 3.71
CA ALA A 141 -20.81 7.68 4.17
C ALA A 141 -21.23 7.45 5.64
N GLU A 142 -21.11 6.24 6.16
CA GLU A 142 -21.46 5.93 7.54
C GLU A 142 -20.34 6.34 8.49
N THR A 143 -19.11 6.03 8.16
CA THR A 143 -17.90 6.46 8.90
C THR A 143 -17.79 7.99 8.94
N ALA A 144 -18.08 8.67 7.83
CA ALA A 144 -18.12 10.13 7.77
C ALA A 144 -19.17 10.77 8.70
N LYS A 145 -20.33 10.11 8.89
CA LYS A 145 -21.36 10.56 9.87
C LYS A 145 -20.88 10.35 11.29
N GLN A 146 -20.18 9.25 11.57
CA GLN A 146 -19.66 8.94 12.89
C GLN A 146 -18.50 9.87 13.28
N TYR A 147 -17.63 10.23 12.32
CA TYR A 147 -16.44 11.06 12.53
C TYR A 147 -16.46 12.36 11.69
N PRO A 148 -17.43 13.26 11.89
CA PRO A 148 -17.62 14.43 11.01
C PRO A 148 -16.48 15.45 11.10
N ALA A 149 -15.70 15.44 12.17
CA ALA A 149 -14.53 16.30 12.30
C ALA A 149 -13.37 15.81 11.43
N LEU A 150 -13.07 14.51 11.47
CA LEU A 150 -12.10 13.87 10.60
C LEU A 150 -12.50 14.05 9.13
N GLN A 151 -13.77 13.77 8.78
CA GLN A 151 -14.28 13.97 7.41
C GLN A 151 -14.00 15.38 6.87
N ARG A 152 -14.23 16.43 7.69
CA ARG A 152 -13.93 17.82 7.26
C ARG A 152 -12.44 18.04 7.04
N ALA A 153 -11.59 17.47 7.89
CA ALA A 153 -10.13 17.57 7.75
C ALA A 153 -9.65 16.92 6.47
N LEU A 154 -10.08 15.66 6.21
CA LEU A 154 -9.68 14.92 5.01
C LEU A 154 -10.21 15.58 3.72
N VAL A 155 -11.44 16.11 3.71
CA VAL A 155 -11.95 16.87 2.56
C VAL A 155 -11.15 18.16 2.32
N GLN A 156 -10.70 18.83 3.37
CA GLN A 156 -9.86 20.02 3.19
C GLN A 156 -8.47 19.64 2.67
N GLU A 157 -7.87 18.60 3.22
CA GLU A 157 -6.57 18.07 2.76
C GLU A 157 -6.63 17.65 1.28
N ALA A 158 -7.67 16.91 0.88
CA ALA A 158 -7.87 16.52 -0.52
C ALA A 158 -7.93 17.71 -1.48
N LYS A 159 -8.63 18.79 -1.12
CA LYS A 159 -8.68 20.02 -1.93
C LYS A 159 -7.32 20.69 -2.06
N ASP A 160 -6.61 20.71 -0.95
CA ASP A 160 -5.31 21.33 -0.88
C ASP A 160 -4.26 20.53 -1.67
N GLU A 161 -4.27 19.18 -1.58
CA GLU A 161 -3.39 18.32 -2.35
C GLU A 161 -3.69 18.39 -3.84
N THR A 162 -4.96 18.35 -4.25
CA THR A 162 -5.35 18.52 -5.66
C THR A 162 -4.87 19.87 -6.23
N ALA A 163 -5.04 20.96 -5.47
CA ALA A 163 -4.58 22.28 -5.91
C ALA A 163 -3.04 22.36 -6.00
N HIS A 164 -2.34 21.68 -5.08
CA HIS A 164 -0.89 21.57 -5.11
C HIS A 164 -0.44 20.78 -6.34
N ALA A 165 -0.99 19.61 -6.60
CA ALA A 165 -0.63 18.75 -7.73
C ALA A 165 -0.85 19.45 -9.09
N GLN A 166 -1.96 20.18 -9.24
CA GLN A 166 -2.22 20.97 -10.45
C GLN A 166 -1.17 22.10 -10.66
N LYS A 167 -0.70 22.70 -9.57
CA LYS A 167 0.37 23.69 -9.63
C LYS A 167 1.72 23.04 -9.95
N SER A 168 2.05 21.93 -9.28
CA SER A 168 3.32 21.21 -9.49
C SER A 168 3.46 20.71 -10.93
N ILE A 169 2.43 20.08 -11.52
CA ILE A 169 2.51 19.60 -12.91
C ILE A 169 2.71 20.73 -13.91
N ALA A 170 2.14 21.93 -13.67
CA ALA A 170 2.36 23.09 -14.50
C ALA A 170 3.79 23.64 -14.39
N GLU A 171 4.34 23.69 -13.16
CA GLU A 171 5.70 24.11 -12.88
C GLU A 171 6.72 23.14 -13.50
N LEU A 172 6.57 21.82 -13.27
CA LEU A 172 7.41 20.78 -13.87
C LEU A 172 7.40 20.81 -15.40
N SER A 173 6.22 21.06 -16.00
CA SER A 173 6.10 21.20 -17.46
C SER A 173 6.87 22.41 -17.99
N THR A 174 6.87 23.52 -17.25
CA THR A 174 7.62 24.73 -17.60
C THR A 174 9.12 24.50 -17.48
N GLU A 175 9.57 23.91 -16.37
CA GLU A 175 10.97 23.57 -16.14
C GLU A 175 11.52 22.59 -17.20
N TYR A 176 10.70 21.60 -17.58
CA TYR A 176 11.04 20.69 -18.68
C TYR A 176 11.29 21.44 -19.98
N GLN A 177 10.41 22.39 -20.35
CA GLN A 177 10.53 23.19 -21.56
C GLN A 177 11.77 24.09 -21.53
N GLU A 178 12.09 24.69 -20.40
CA GLU A 178 13.29 25.49 -20.20
C GLU A 178 14.56 24.65 -20.33
N LEU A 179 14.60 23.47 -19.66
CA LEU A 179 15.72 22.56 -19.73
C LEU A 179 15.98 22.08 -21.18
N THR A 180 14.92 21.70 -21.89
CA THR A 180 15.02 21.18 -23.28
C THR A 180 15.30 22.27 -24.31
N ALA A 181 15.04 23.54 -24.01
CA ALA A 181 15.48 24.66 -24.83
C ALA A 181 17.01 24.79 -24.85
N ASP A 182 17.66 24.52 -23.71
CA ASP A 182 19.11 24.55 -23.56
C ASP A 182 19.78 23.21 -23.90
N TRP A 183 19.10 22.10 -23.66
CA TRP A 183 19.55 20.74 -23.87
C TRP A 183 18.52 19.91 -24.64
N SER A 184 18.48 20.06 -25.95
CA SER A 184 17.50 19.44 -26.85
C SER A 184 17.56 17.90 -26.91
N GLU A 185 18.65 17.29 -26.44
CA GLU A 185 18.82 15.83 -26.41
C GLU A 185 18.30 15.19 -25.11
N TYR A 186 17.75 15.97 -24.20
CA TYR A 186 17.16 15.43 -22.96
C TYR A 186 15.89 14.62 -23.26
N GLU A 187 15.93 13.32 -22.97
CA GLU A 187 14.84 12.37 -23.20
C GLU A 187 14.06 11.99 -21.92
N GLY A 188 14.51 12.42 -20.74
CA GLY A 188 13.84 12.17 -19.48
C GLY A 188 12.52 12.93 -19.34
N HIS A 189 11.91 12.83 -18.19
CA HIS A 189 10.77 13.66 -17.75
C HIS A 189 11.08 14.24 -16.36
N MET A 190 10.34 15.24 -15.96
CA MET A 190 10.36 15.75 -14.59
C MET A 190 9.23 15.14 -13.80
N SER A 191 9.42 14.93 -12.50
CA SER A 191 8.39 14.29 -11.69
C SER A 191 8.37 14.79 -10.26
N GLU A 192 7.19 14.73 -9.68
CA GLU A 192 6.93 14.83 -8.25
C GLU A 192 5.94 13.72 -7.89
N SER A 193 6.27 12.92 -6.87
CA SER A 193 5.47 11.76 -6.50
C SER A 193 5.32 11.67 -4.97
N VAL A 194 4.13 11.33 -4.51
CA VAL A 194 3.88 10.99 -3.11
C VAL A 194 3.18 9.64 -3.06
N LYS A 195 3.84 8.65 -2.47
CA LYS A 195 3.26 7.33 -2.23
C LYS A 195 2.78 7.21 -0.77
N PRO A 196 1.47 6.98 -0.53
CA PRO A 196 0.92 6.83 0.81
C PRO A 196 0.98 5.38 1.30
N HIS A 197 1.19 5.21 2.61
CA HIS A 197 1.02 3.94 3.30
C HIS A 197 0.26 4.19 4.60
N VAL A 198 -0.93 3.61 4.74
CA VAL A 198 -1.74 3.76 5.96
C VAL A 198 -1.15 2.89 7.06
N MET A 199 -0.47 3.51 8.01
CA MET A 199 0.21 2.82 9.11
C MET A 199 -0.73 2.45 10.25
N ARG A 200 -1.76 3.29 10.49
CA ARG A 200 -2.79 3.06 11.49
C ARG A 200 -4.04 3.87 11.15
N ALA A 201 -5.20 3.24 11.22
CA ALA A 201 -6.50 3.89 11.06
C ALA A 201 -7.49 3.30 12.05
N ASP A 202 -7.65 3.97 13.20
CA ASP A 202 -8.57 3.56 14.25
C ASP A 202 -9.29 4.76 14.88
N SER A 203 -10.18 4.51 15.83
CA SER A 203 -10.99 5.54 16.49
C SER A 203 -10.18 6.56 17.32
N ARG A 204 -8.86 6.40 17.43
CA ARG A 204 -7.95 7.32 18.12
C ARG A 204 -7.17 8.20 17.13
N ILE A 205 -6.59 7.58 16.11
CA ILE A 205 -5.69 8.24 15.16
C ILE A 205 -5.82 7.64 13.76
N VAL A 206 -5.70 8.51 12.75
CA VAL A 206 -5.31 8.12 11.38
C VAL A 206 -3.89 8.60 11.18
N SER A 207 -2.98 7.67 10.90
CA SER A 207 -1.55 7.92 10.66
C SER A 207 -1.14 7.32 9.32
N VAL A 208 -0.66 8.16 8.41
CA VAL A 208 -0.25 7.78 7.05
C VAL A 208 1.19 8.20 6.84
N LEU A 209 2.03 7.26 6.47
CA LEU A 209 3.36 7.53 5.95
C LEU A 209 3.25 7.99 4.51
N CYS A 210 3.89 9.10 4.20
CA CYS A 210 3.99 9.67 2.86
C CYS A 210 5.45 9.64 2.43
N ASN A 211 5.78 8.86 1.40
CA ASN A 211 7.08 8.86 0.76
C ASN A 211 7.04 9.82 -0.42
N PHE A 212 7.80 10.90 -0.32
CA PHE A 212 7.94 11.91 -1.36
C PHE A 212 9.21 11.71 -2.15
N GLU A 213 9.10 11.84 -3.46
CA GLU A 213 10.22 11.85 -4.39
C GLU A 213 10.01 12.93 -5.45
N ASP A 214 11.06 13.62 -5.86
CA ASP A 214 11.04 14.54 -6.99
C ASP A 214 12.25 14.34 -7.90
N TYR A 215 12.11 14.76 -9.17
CA TYR A 215 13.19 14.79 -10.12
C TYR A 215 13.02 15.96 -11.10
N HIS A 216 13.98 16.85 -11.11
CA HIS A 216 14.01 18.08 -11.91
C HIS A 216 15.12 18.08 -12.99
N GLY A 217 15.48 16.90 -13.52
CA GLY A 217 16.44 16.79 -14.64
C GLY A 217 17.92 16.89 -14.25
N GLY A 218 18.28 16.65 -13.00
CA GLY A 218 19.66 16.68 -12.50
C GLY A 218 20.35 15.30 -12.47
N ALA A 219 21.42 15.22 -11.70
CA ALA A 219 22.15 13.96 -11.48
C ALA A 219 21.38 12.96 -10.61
N HIS A 220 20.51 13.44 -9.75
CA HIS A 220 19.62 12.64 -8.89
C HIS A 220 18.43 13.50 -8.46
N GLY A 221 17.33 12.85 -8.07
CA GLY A 221 16.19 13.48 -7.42
C GLY A 221 16.43 13.73 -5.93
N TYR A 222 15.43 14.27 -5.26
CA TYR A 222 15.38 14.40 -3.82
C TYR A 222 14.22 13.57 -3.28
N TYR A 223 14.37 13.00 -2.08
CA TYR A 223 13.34 12.19 -1.46
C TYR A 223 13.33 12.36 0.06
N TYR A 224 12.17 12.21 0.66
CA TYR A 224 12.00 12.20 2.11
C TYR A 224 10.68 11.56 2.50
N SER A 225 10.58 11.18 3.77
CA SER A 225 9.35 10.65 4.35
C SER A 225 8.76 11.62 5.37
N TYR A 226 7.44 11.72 5.40
CA TYR A 226 6.70 12.49 6.41
C TYR A 226 5.41 11.78 6.80
N GLY A 227 4.79 12.19 7.89
CA GLY A 227 3.51 11.62 8.33
C GLY A 227 2.38 12.63 8.24
N LEU A 228 1.22 12.16 7.78
CA LEU A 228 -0.07 12.81 8.01
C LEU A 228 -0.74 12.11 9.19
N ASN A 229 -0.90 12.83 10.29
CA ASN A 229 -1.40 12.27 11.54
C ASN A 229 -2.60 13.08 12.03
N TYR A 230 -3.78 12.46 12.12
CA TYR A 230 -5.01 13.12 12.53
C TYR A 230 -5.58 12.51 13.80
N ASP A 231 -5.90 13.35 14.78
CA ASP A 231 -6.77 12.99 15.89
C ASP A 231 -8.19 12.78 15.36
N VAL A 232 -8.72 11.59 15.47
CA VAL A 232 -10.00 11.20 14.86
C VAL A 232 -11.17 11.99 15.46
N ALA A 233 -11.17 12.20 16.77
CA ALA A 233 -12.27 12.86 17.46
C ALA A 233 -12.39 14.36 17.09
N SER A 234 -11.27 15.06 16.95
CA SER A 234 -11.24 16.50 16.66
C SER A 234 -11.00 16.82 15.18
N GLY A 235 -10.49 15.87 14.38
CA GLY A 235 -10.02 16.10 13.02
C GLY A 235 -8.76 16.97 12.95
N ARG A 236 -8.10 17.22 14.07
CA ARG A 236 -6.89 18.07 14.13
C ARG A 236 -5.67 17.28 13.68
N GLU A 237 -4.87 17.85 12.84
CA GLU A 237 -3.54 17.31 12.55
C GLU A 237 -2.67 17.39 13.81
N LEU A 238 -2.00 16.26 14.12
CA LEU A 238 -1.19 16.08 15.30
C LEU A 238 0.27 16.43 15.02
N LYS A 239 0.87 17.14 15.96
CA LYS A 239 2.32 17.34 16.05
C LYS A 239 2.94 16.29 16.96
N LEU A 240 4.25 16.04 16.83
CA LEU A 240 4.96 15.12 17.72
C LEU A 240 4.73 15.47 19.20
N SER A 241 4.75 16.76 19.56
CA SER A 241 4.48 17.26 20.90
C SER A 241 3.06 17.02 21.43
N ASP A 242 2.11 16.65 20.57
CA ASP A 242 0.74 16.31 20.99
C ASP A 242 0.64 14.87 21.51
N VAL A 243 1.56 14.00 21.09
CA VAL A 243 1.56 12.56 21.42
C VAL A 243 2.69 12.19 22.38
N VAL A 244 3.77 12.95 22.41
CA VAL A 244 4.91 12.74 23.31
C VAL A 244 4.94 13.81 24.39
N SER A 245 4.75 13.39 25.64
CA SER A 245 4.58 14.30 26.79
C SER A 245 5.87 14.72 27.49
N LYS A 246 7.00 14.02 27.25
CA LYS A 246 8.27 14.23 27.96
C LYS A 246 9.42 14.35 26.96
N LYS A 247 9.48 15.49 26.27
CA LYS A 247 10.42 15.81 25.19
C LYS A 247 11.86 15.40 25.49
N GLU A 248 12.42 15.82 26.63
CA GLU A 248 13.84 15.59 26.95
C GLU A 248 14.17 14.11 27.05
N LYS A 249 13.30 13.34 27.73
CA LYS A 249 13.47 11.89 27.86
C LYS A 249 13.27 11.17 26.53
N PHE A 250 12.33 11.64 25.72
CA PHE A 250 12.11 11.08 24.40
C PHE A 250 13.32 11.30 23.48
N ILE A 251 13.90 12.51 23.48
CA ILE A 251 15.13 12.82 22.73
C ILE A 251 16.31 11.98 23.25
N GLU A 252 16.41 11.74 24.55
CA GLU A 252 17.43 10.85 25.15
C GLU A 252 17.28 9.43 24.58
N LEU A 253 16.05 8.88 24.58
CA LEU A 253 15.78 7.56 24.03
C LEU A 253 16.06 7.48 22.52
N VAL A 254 15.71 8.50 21.75
CA VAL A 254 16.06 8.60 20.31
C VAL A 254 17.58 8.58 20.13
N ARG A 255 18.33 9.27 20.99
CA ARG A 255 19.81 9.25 20.96
C ARG A 255 20.35 7.85 21.25
N ASP A 256 19.83 7.17 22.28
CA ASP A 256 20.25 5.81 22.62
C ASP A 256 20.03 4.84 21.46
N LYS A 257 18.89 4.96 20.74
CA LYS A 257 18.62 4.17 19.53
C LYS A 257 19.59 4.48 18.38
N PHE A 258 20.00 5.74 18.21
CA PHE A 258 21.05 6.06 17.25
C PHE A 258 22.41 5.49 17.67
N GLU A 259 22.75 5.53 18.96
CA GLU A 259 23.97 4.92 19.47
C GLU A 259 24.01 3.41 19.23
N GLU A 260 22.89 2.73 19.37
CA GLU A 260 22.75 1.31 19.05
C GLU A 260 22.89 1.05 17.53
N LYS A 261 22.14 1.80 16.70
CA LYS A 261 22.12 1.65 15.23
C LYS A 261 23.47 1.94 14.60
N TYR A 262 24.20 2.96 15.10
CA TYR A 262 25.46 3.45 14.51
C TYR A 262 26.67 3.24 15.41
N ALA A 263 26.69 2.20 16.26
CA ALA A 263 27.74 1.94 17.25
C ALA A 263 29.18 2.04 16.71
N ASN A 264 29.38 1.80 15.40
CA ASN A 264 30.68 1.84 14.73
C ASN A 264 30.85 3.02 13.77
N ASP A 265 29.88 3.94 13.71
CA ASP A 265 29.88 5.11 12.82
C ASP A 265 29.91 6.42 13.63
N THR A 266 31.10 6.84 14.01
CA THR A 266 31.31 8.07 14.78
C THR A 266 30.78 9.31 14.06
N TYR A 267 30.80 9.34 12.73
CA TYR A 267 30.31 10.46 11.94
C TYR A 267 28.79 10.62 12.09
N MET A 268 28.05 9.54 11.88
CA MET A 268 26.58 9.54 12.04
C MET A 268 26.18 9.85 13.49
N LEU A 269 26.86 9.28 14.48
CA LEU A 269 26.59 9.55 15.90
C LEU A 269 26.82 11.02 16.26
N THR A 270 27.90 11.64 15.76
CA THR A 270 28.18 13.04 16.00
C THR A 270 27.10 13.93 15.41
N ASN A 271 26.73 13.70 14.16
CA ASN A 271 25.71 14.50 13.46
C ASN A 271 24.33 14.34 14.11
N ALA A 272 23.93 13.12 14.45
CA ALA A 272 22.67 12.87 15.17
C ALA A 272 22.66 13.56 16.54
N GLY A 273 23.75 13.49 17.29
CA GLY A 273 23.88 14.16 18.58
C GLY A 273 23.80 15.69 18.48
N GLU A 274 24.47 16.28 17.50
CA GLU A 274 24.43 17.73 17.21
C GLU A 274 23.02 18.15 16.79
N TYR A 275 22.37 17.44 15.86
CA TYR A 275 21.01 17.72 15.43
C TYR A 275 20.01 17.66 16.59
N LEU A 276 20.01 16.58 17.37
CA LEU A 276 19.11 16.40 18.50
C LEU A 276 19.31 17.47 19.59
N ALA A 277 20.53 17.98 19.77
CA ALA A 277 20.85 19.05 20.71
C ALA A 277 20.31 20.42 20.27
N THR A 278 20.04 20.62 18.96
CA THR A 278 19.52 21.87 18.41
C THR A 278 17.99 21.93 18.38
N LEU A 279 17.28 20.82 18.66
CA LEU A 279 15.82 20.77 18.60
C LEU A 279 15.17 21.67 19.65
N GLY A 280 14.79 22.88 19.26
CA GLY A 280 13.86 23.74 20.01
C GLY A 280 12.46 23.14 20.08
N ASP A 281 11.50 23.84 20.67
CA ASP A 281 10.14 23.30 20.82
C ASP A 281 9.39 23.28 19.48
N GLU A 282 9.67 24.23 18.59
CA GLU A 282 9.03 24.32 17.27
C GLU A 282 9.58 23.25 16.32
N GLU A 283 10.91 23.09 16.26
CA GLU A 283 11.57 22.06 15.46
C GLU A 283 11.19 20.65 15.92
N TYR A 284 11.15 20.43 17.24
CA TYR A 284 10.68 19.17 17.80
C TYR A 284 9.23 18.87 17.41
N ALA A 285 8.34 19.85 17.54
CA ALA A 285 6.93 19.68 17.20
C ALA A 285 6.70 19.41 15.71
N SER A 286 7.60 19.89 14.84
CA SER A 286 7.54 19.73 13.38
C SER A 286 8.40 18.58 12.85
N THR A 287 9.13 17.84 13.71
CA THR A 287 9.86 16.63 13.27
C THR A 287 8.92 15.66 12.56
N PRO A 288 9.25 15.17 11.36
CA PRO A 288 8.43 14.19 10.65
C PRO A 288 8.30 12.88 11.43
N TRP A 289 7.08 12.37 11.56
CA TRP A 289 6.81 11.15 12.30
C TRP A 289 5.53 10.46 11.83
N ILE A 290 5.45 9.15 12.08
CA ILE A 290 4.23 8.34 11.99
C ILE A 290 4.03 7.54 13.26
N MET A 291 2.82 7.00 13.42
CA MET A 291 2.48 6.07 14.48
C MET A 291 1.77 4.85 13.89
N ASP A 292 2.27 3.67 14.19
CA ASP A 292 1.57 2.42 13.95
C ASP A 292 0.93 1.89 15.25
N SER A 293 0.55 0.62 15.28
CA SER A 293 -0.08 0.02 16.46
C SER A 293 0.91 -0.34 17.57
N GLU A 294 2.23 -0.35 17.28
CA GLU A 294 3.27 -0.73 18.23
C GLU A 294 4.30 0.35 18.51
N SER A 295 4.46 1.32 17.61
CA SER A 295 5.60 2.26 17.64
C SER A 295 5.26 3.65 17.13
N ILE A 296 6.15 4.58 17.44
CA ILE A 296 6.31 5.86 16.76
C ILE A 296 7.63 5.85 16.00
N THR A 297 7.62 6.26 14.73
CA THR A 297 8.84 6.34 13.91
C THR A 297 9.09 7.78 13.50
N LEU A 298 10.31 8.27 13.73
CA LEU A 298 10.80 9.57 13.29
C LEU A 298 11.60 9.43 12.00
N PHE A 299 11.50 10.43 11.11
CA PHE A 299 12.18 10.45 9.83
C PHE A 299 13.14 11.63 9.72
N PHE A 300 14.29 11.35 9.12
CA PHE A 300 15.35 12.32 8.84
C PHE A 300 15.73 12.22 7.37
N ALA A 301 15.41 13.24 6.60
CA ALA A 301 15.70 13.29 5.17
C ALA A 301 17.21 13.21 4.88
N PRO A 302 17.64 12.88 3.66
CA PRO A 302 19.04 13.03 3.24
C PRO A 302 19.55 14.44 3.56
N TYR A 303 20.81 14.56 3.93
CA TYR A 303 21.48 15.78 4.39
C TYR A 303 21.12 16.26 5.79
N VAL A 304 20.16 15.65 6.49
CA VAL A 304 19.83 16.04 7.89
C VAL A 304 20.87 15.49 8.88
N LEU A 305 21.19 14.20 8.77
CA LEU A 305 22.15 13.52 9.66
C LEU A 305 23.44 13.11 8.97
N GLY A 306 23.45 13.09 7.64
CA GLY A 306 24.59 12.64 6.83
C GLY A 306 24.61 13.31 5.47
N THR A 307 25.34 12.73 4.53
CA THR A 307 25.36 13.13 3.11
C THR A 307 24.19 12.50 2.35
N TYR A 308 23.99 12.88 1.09
CA TYR A 308 22.99 12.20 0.24
C TYR A 308 23.27 10.69 0.09
N ALA A 309 24.55 10.31 0.04
CA ALA A 309 24.97 8.92 -0.08
C ALA A 309 24.68 8.07 1.17
N ASP A 310 24.55 8.71 2.34
CA ASP A 310 24.15 8.04 3.58
C ASP A 310 22.62 7.78 3.64
N GLY A 311 21.87 8.41 2.72
CA GLY A 311 20.42 8.26 2.60
C GLY A 311 19.60 8.92 3.70
N ALA A 312 18.29 8.73 3.61
CA ALA A 312 17.36 9.08 4.68
C ALA A 312 17.52 8.12 5.88
N GLN A 313 17.32 8.63 7.08
CA GLN A 313 17.42 7.85 8.31
C GLN A 313 16.09 7.84 9.05
N GLU A 314 15.87 6.78 9.83
CA GLU A 314 14.69 6.65 10.67
C GLU A 314 15.00 5.98 12.00
N VAL A 315 14.19 6.28 13.00
CA VAL A 315 14.26 5.69 14.33
C VAL A 315 12.86 5.40 14.84
N SER A 316 12.62 4.14 15.21
CA SER A 316 11.38 3.69 15.83
C SER A 316 11.54 3.54 17.34
N ILE A 317 10.57 4.04 18.08
CA ILE A 317 10.44 3.88 19.52
C ILE A 317 9.17 3.09 19.79
N TYR A 318 9.32 1.91 20.34
CA TYR A 318 8.20 1.03 20.66
C TYR A 318 7.52 1.44 21.96
N PHE A 319 6.19 1.34 22.01
CA PHE A 319 5.41 1.83 23.15
C PHE A 319 5.69 1.09 24.45
N ASP A 320 6.04 -0.20 24.37
CA ASP A 320 6.38 -1.02 25.55
C ASP A 320 7.77 -0.70 26.13
N GLU A 321 8.65 -0.03 25.40
CA GLU A 321 9.97 0.39 25.89
C GLU A 321 9.86 1.55 26.90
N ALA A 322 8.94 2.49 26.65
CA ALA A 322 8.78 3.69 27.48
C ALA A 322 7.34 4.25 27.42
N PRO A 323 6.34 3.49 27.84
CA PRO A 323 4.92 3.88 27.69
C PRO A 323 4.59 5.21 28.39
N GLU A 324 5.33 5.57 29.43
CA GLU A 324 5.12 6.81 30.17
C GLU A 324 5.54 8.07 29.41
N LEU A 325 6.17 7.95 28.25
CA LEU A 325 6.53 9.09 27.39
C LEU A 325 5.37 9.56 26.50
N PHE A 326 4.38 8.70 26.27
CA PHE A 326 3.30 8.92 25.32
C PHE A 326 2.00 9.32 26.03
N ASP A 327 1.13 10.02 25.29
CA ASP A 327 -0.24 10.22 25.74
C ASP A 327 -1.01 8.88 25.68
N ALA A 328 -1.57 8.49 26.84
CA ALA A 328 -2.27 7.20 27.00
C ALA A 328 -3.41 6.98 25.98
N LYS A 329 -4.02 8.07 25.48
CA LYS A 329 -5.05 7.99 24.44
C LYS A 329 -4.58 7.28 23.19
N TYR A 330 -3.33 7.49 22.77
CA TYR A 330 -2.79 6.95 21.52
C TYR A 330 -2.08 5.61 21.71
N LEU A 331 -1.77 5.24 22.98
CA LEU A 331 -1.29 3.90 23.31
C LEU A 331 -2.39 2.82 23.25
N ASP A 332 -3.64 3.24 23.38
CA ASP A 332 -4.79 2.35 23.24
C ASP A 332 -5.01 2.06 21.75
N THR A 333 -4.87 0.80 21.34
CA THR A 333 -4.91 0.34 19.94
C THR A 333 -5.90 -0.79 19.75
N CYS A 334 -6.24 -1.12 18.51
CA CYS A 334 -6.93 -2.35 18.18
C CYS A 334 -6.08 -3.56 18.58
N ALA A 335 -6.71 -4.60 19.13
CA ALA A 335 -6.00 -5.83 19.53
C ALA A 335 -5.48 -6.64 18.32
N GLU A 336 -6.14 -6.49 17.18
CA GLU A 336 -5.77 -7.06 15.89
C GLU A 336 -5.54 -5.90 14.93
N TYR A 337 -4.50 -5.95 14.12
CA TYR A 337 -4.11 -4.83 13.25
C TYR A 337 -3.20 -5.27 12.10
N VAL A 338 -3.00 -4.36 11.16
CA VAL A 338 -2.12 -4.52 10.00
C VAL A 338 -1.14 -3.35 9.93
N ILE A 339 0.12 -3.64 9.66
CA ILE A 339 1.18 -2.64 9.45
C ILE A 339 1.83 -2.93 8.09
N PRO A 340 1.89 -1.97 7.14
CA PRO A 340 2.65 -2.13 5.90
C PRO A 340 4.12 -2.42 6.19
N LEU A 341 4.65 -3.51 5.62
CA LEU A 341 6.05 -3.90 5.72
C LEU A 341 6.78 -3.45 4.46
N LEU A 342 7.42 -2.30 4.55
CA LEU A 342 8.03 -1.65 3.39
C LEU A 342 9.43 -2.19 3.11
N PRO A 343 9.84 -2.28 1.83
CA PRO A 343 11.19 -2.71 1.47
C PRO A 343 12.27 -1.86 2.14
N ALA A 344 13.37 -2.49 2.51
CA ALA A 344 14.51 -1.89 3.19
C ALA A 344 14.22 -1.27 4.58
N ARG A 345 13.04 -1.58 5.16
CA ARG A 345 12.69 -1.22 6.53
C ARG A 345 12.57 -2.48 7.36
N SER A 346 13.19 -2.48 8.53
CA SER A 346 13.07 -3.56 9.50
C SER A 346 12.07 -3.17 10.58
N TYR A 347 11.13 -4.07 10.85
CA TYR A 347 10.16 -3.94 11.93
C TYR A 347 10.45 -4.97 13.01
N GLU A 348 10.14 -4.63 14.24
CA GLU A 348 10.25 -5.57 15.33
C GLU A 348 8.85 -5.89 15.86
N VAL A 349 8.48 -7.16 15.86
CA VAL A 349 7.22 -7.64 16.42
C VAL A 349 7.45 -8.33 17.77
N ASN A 350 6.52 -8.17 18.68
CA ASN A 350 6.57 -8.83 19.99
C ASN A 350 6.05 -10.27 19.86
N ALA A 351 6.97 -11.24 19.82
CA ALA A 351 6.64 -12.67 19.66
C ALA A 351 5.99 -13.32 20.91
N GLY A 352 5.42 -12.53 21.83
CA GLY A 352 4.63 -13.01 22.96
C GLY A 352 5.44 -13.48 24.18
N ASP A 353 6.77 -13.53 24.11
CA ASP A 353 7.66 -13.83 25.24
C ASP A 353 8.32 -12.58 25.85
N GLY A 354 7.84 -11.40 25.43
CA GLY A 354 8.41 -10.10 25.82
C GLY A 354 9.70 -9.76 25.08
N LYS A 355 10.07 -10.53 24.06
CA LYS A 355 11.17 -10.24 23.16
C LYS A 355 10.67 -9.84 21.80
N ARG A 356 11.26 -8.77 21.28
CA ARG A 356 11.00 -8.37 19.91
C ARG A 356 11.87 -9.17 18.95
N VAL A 357 11.29 -9.48 17.81
CA VAL A 357 11.92 -10.19 16.70
C VAL A 357 11.88 -9.30 15.49
N ALA A 358 13.04 -8.99 14.93
CA ALA A 358 13.14 -8.23 13.70
C ALA A 358 12.53 -9.01 12.52
N VAL A 359 11.71 -8.34 11.74
CA VAL A 359 11.03 -8.85 10.56
C VAL A 359 11.35 -7.93 9.39
N ASP A 360 11.74 -8.52 8.26
CA ASP A 360 12.12 -7.80 7.04
C ASP A 360 11.74 -8.64 5.81
N VAL A 361 11.45 -7.97 4.70
CA VAL A 361 11.23 -8.59 3.38
C VAL A 361 12.23 -8.01 2.39
N GLY A 362 13.19 -8.82 2.01
CA GLY A 362 14.17 -8.50 0.98
C GLY A 362 13.74 -8.96 -0.40
N PHE A 363 14.18 -8.22 -1.42
CA PHE A 363 13.93 -8.53 -2.83
C PHE A 363 15.24 -8.69 -3.57
N ASN A 364 15.41 -9.83 -4.27
CA ASN A 364 16.54 -10.09 -5.13
C ASN A 364 16.08 -10.01 -6.59
N TYR A 365 16.57 -9.02 -7.31
CA TYR A 365 16.27 -8.84 -8.72
C TYR A 365 17.03 -9.84 -9.59
N ASN A 366 16.34 -10.44 -10.55
CA ASN A 366 16.90 -11.31 -11.57
C ASN A 366 16.85 -10.59 -12.92
N ASP A 367 18.00 -10.14 -13.40
CA ASP A 367 18.13 -9.40 -14.66
C ASP A 367 17.71 -10.22 -15.89
N GLU A 368 17.85 -11.55 -15.86
CA GLU A 368 17.53 -12.42 -16.99
C GLU A 368 16.02 -12.49 -17.26
N TYR A 369 15.20 -12.44 -16.21
CA TYR A 369 13.75 -12.58 -16.30
C TYR A 369 13.00 -11.30 -15.96
N GLY A 370 13.69 -10.21 -15.57
CA GLY A 370 13.04 -8.97 -15.15
C GLY A 370 12.13 -9.12 -13.95
N SER A 371 12.45 -10.06 -13.04
CA SER A 371 11.59 -10.48 -11.94
C SER A 371 12.30 -10.44 -10.60
N TYR A 372 11.56 -10.46 -9.50
CA TYR A 372 12.09 -10.49 -8.15
C TYR A 372 11.81 -11.83 -7.48
N THR A 373 12.76 -12.33 -6.71
CA THR A 373 12.54 -13.35 -5.69
C THR A 373 12.55 -12.72 -4.31
N ARG A 374 11.73 -13.20 -3.40
CA ARG A 374 11.59 -12.67 -2.04
C ARG A 374 12.44 -13.45 -1.05
N GLU A 375 12.88 -12.77 0.00
CA GLU A 375 13.46 -13.37 1.18
C GLU A 375 12.79 -12.78 2.42
N TYR A 376 12.10 -13.60 3.19
CA TYR A 376 11.55 -13.21 4.48
C TYR A 376 12.58 -13.46 5.57
N ALA A 377 13.00 -12.41 6.25
CA ALA A 377 13.89 -12.47 7.39
C ALA A 377 13.10 -12.35 8.69
N ILE A 378 13.19 -13.33 9.59
CA ILE A 378 12.53 -13.34 10.89
C ILE A 378 13.59 -13.67 11.94
N GLY A 379 14.18 -12.64 12.55
CA GLY A 379 15.38 -12.77 13.35
C GLY A 379 16.51 -13.42 12.54
N ASN A 380 16.97 -14.58 12.96
CA ASN A 380 18.02 -15.33 12.24
C ASN A 380 17.49 -16.30 11.16
N ALA A 381 16.18 -16.50 11.09
CA ALA A 381 15.58 -17.34 10.07
C ALA A 381 15.49 -16.61 8.72
N ARG A 382 15.62 -17.38 7.65
CA ARG A 382 15.45 -16.90 6.27
C ARG A 382 14.57 -17.88 5.52
N ILE A 383 13.48 -17.38 4.94
CA ILE A 383 12.51 -18.12 4.15
C ILE A 383 12.55 -17.57 2.74
N ARG A 384 12.77 -18.42 1.76
CA ARG A 384 12.88 -18.04 0.34
C ARG A 384 11.89 -18.88 -0.46
N PRO A 385 10.72 -18.34 -0.80
CA PRO A 385 9.79 -19.03 -1.69
C PRO A 385 10.42 -19.24 -3.08
N GLU A 386 9.99 -20.30 -3.76
CA GLU A 386 10.43 -20.57 -5.14
C GLU A 386 9.73 -19.65 -6.15
N SER A 387 8.62 -19.02 -5.76
CA SER A 387 7.84 -18.12 -6.60
C SER A 387 8.60 -16.81 -6.89
N TYR A 388 8.42 -16.27 -8.09
CA TYR A 388 8.92 -14.94 -8.49
C TYR A 388 7.75 -13.99 -8.73
N SER A 389 8.03 -12.68 -8.73
CA SER A 389 7.04 -11.64 -9.00
C SER A 389 7.67 -10.43 -9.69
N TYR A 390 6.83 -9.60 -10.30
CA TYR A 390 7.22 -8.28 -10.84
C TYR A 390 7.03 -7.17 -9.83
N SER A 391 6.04 -7.30 -8.96
CA SER A 391 5.79 -6.39 -7.85
C SER A 391 5.25 -7.16 -6.65
N SER A 392 5.38 -6.59 -5.47
CA SER A 392 4.76 -7.14 -4.26
C SER A 392 4.62 -6.09 -3.18
N ASP A 393 3.52 -6.19 -2.43
CA ASP A 393 3.25 -5.44 -1.22
C ASP A 393 3.14 -6.41 -0.04
N SER A 394 3.85 -6.09 1.04
CA SER A 394 3.91 -6.95 2.22
C SER A 394 3.35 -6.23 3.45
N TYR A 395 2.76 -7.00 4.36
CA TYR A 395 2.12 -6.49 5.55
C TYR A 395 2.40 -7.41 6.75
N ILE A 396 2.69 -6.83 7.90
CA ILE A 396 2.59 -7.52 9.18
C ILE A 396 1.12 -7.54 9.57
N VAL A 397 0.59 -8.72 9.85
CA VAL A 397 -0.82 -8.94 10.21
C VAL A 397 -0.85 -9.60 11.58
N VAL A 398 -1.47 -8.93 12.55
CA VAL A 398 -1.64 -9.45 13.90
C VAL A 398 -3.11 -9.83 14.11
N ALA A 399 -3.37 -11.11 14.30
CA ALA A 399 -4.72 -11.64 14.48
C ALA A 399 -4.72 -12.88 15.39
N GLY A 400 -5.70 -12.97 16.30
CA GLY A 400 -5.83 -14.07 17.24
C GLY A 400 -4.60 -14.23 18.15
N GLY A 401 -3.87 -13.15 18.42
CA GLY A 401 -2.63 -13.15 19.21
C GLY A 401 -1.43 -13.79 18.50
N LYS A 402 -1.46 -13.90 17.18
CA LYS A 402 -0.40 -14.41 16.32
C LYS A 402 0.03 -13.36 15.30
N HIS A 403 1.26 -13.52 14.78
CA HIS A 403 1.86 -12.64 13.81
C HIS A 403 2.08 -13.35 12.49
N TYR A 404 1.68 -12.70 11.41
CA TYR A 404 1.84 -13.19 10.04
C TYR A 404 2.47 -12.11 9.17
N ILE A 405 3.14 -12.53 8.10
CA ILE A 405 3.44 -11.66 6.96
C ILE A 405 2.53 -12.09 5.82
N TYR A 406 1.69 -11.16 5.37
CA TYR A 406 0.92 -11.31 4.14
C TYR A 406 1.66 -10.60 3.02
N THR A 407 1.94 -11.30 1.93
CA THR A 407 2.54 -10.70 0.74
C THR A 407 1.65 -10.94 -0.46
N PHE A 408 1.17 -9.84 -1.03
CA PHE A 408 0.45 -9.82 -2.30
C PHE A 408 1.46 -9.54 -3.40
N ALA A 409 1.57 -10.44 -4.36
CA ALA A 409 2.58 -10.37 -5.40
C ALA A 409 1.94 -10.57 -6.77
N SER A 410 2.36 -9.79 -7.76
CA SER A 410 1.93 -9.94 -9.14
C SER A 410 2.98 -10.65 -9.99
N ALA A 411 2.54 -11.55 -10.87
CA ALA A 411 3.36 -12.31 -11.78
C ALA A 411 2.82 -12.21 -13.22
N GLU A 412 3.31 -13.04 -14.13
CA GLU A 412 2.91 -13.02 -15.54
C GLU A 412 1.40 -13.27 -15.73
N ASN A 413 0.85 -12.66 -16.78
CA ASN A 413 -0.54 -12.83 -17.22
C ASN A 413 -1.59 -12.46 -16.16
N ASP A 414 -1.37 -11.37 -15.43
CA ASP A 414 -2.25 -10.89 -14.35
C ASP A 414 -2.48 -11.94 -13.25
N TYR A 415 -1.52 -12.83 -13.06
CA TYR A 415 -1.56 -13.79 -11.97
C TYR A 415 -1.11 -13.11 -10.69
N SER A 416 -2.01 -13.05 -9.71
CA SER A 416 -1.72 -12.54 -8.37
C SER A 416 -1.53 -13.68 -7.39
N MET A 417 -0.64 -13.51 -6.44
CA MET A 417 -0.34 -14.50 -5.40
C MET A 417 -0.48 -13.86 -4.03
N LEU A 418 -1.12 -14.57 -3.11
CA LEU A 418 -1.04 -14.29 -1.69
C LEU A 418 -0.19 -15.36 -1.01
N GLU A 419 0.94 -14.94 -0.45
CA GLU A 419 1.78 -15.75 0.44
C GLU A 419 1.52 -15.35 1.90
N VAL A 420 1.41 -16.36 2.77
CA VAL A 420 1.21 -16.15 4.22
C VAL A 420 2.35 -16.83 4.97
N VAL A 421 3.20 -16.03 5.60
CA VAL A 421 4.29 -16.50 6.45
C VAL A 421 3.86 -16.40 7.91
N ASP A 422 3.90 -17.51 8.64
CA ASP A 422 3.71 -17.51 10.10
C ASP A 422 5.02 -17.10 10.76
N VAL A 423 5.01 -15.93 11.40
CA VAL A 423 6.19 -15.32 12.04
C VAL A 423 6.58 -16.09 13.31
N ASP A 424 5.60 -16.58 14.06
CA ASP A 424 5.84 -17.25 15.34
C ASP A 424 6.49 -18.62 15.13
N THR A 425 6.09 -19.35 14.07
CA THR A 425 6.67 -20.64 13.69
C THR A 425 7.80 -20.52 12.67
N LYS A 426 8.00 -19.34 12.08
CA LYS A 426 8.99 -19.03 11.03
C LYS A 426 8.85 -19.97 9.84
N SER A 427 7.64 -20.09 9.33
CA SER A 427 7.31 -21.04 8.26
C SER A 427 6.38 -20.44 7.20
N LEU A 428 6.54 -20.93 5.97
CA LEU A 428 5.69 -20.69 4.83
C LEU A 428 5.25 -22.04 4.26
N ASP A 429 3.95 -22.21 4.05
CA ASP A 429 3.41 -23.36 3.31
C ASP A 429 3.10 -22.93 1.87
N GLU A 430 4.04 -23.10 0.97
CA GLU A 430 3.91 -22.72 -0.44
C GLU A 430 2.77 -23.47 -1.15
N SER A 431 2.36 -24.65 -0.65
CA SER A 431 1.23 -25.39 -1.21
C SER A 431 -0.12 -24.70 -0.99
N ARG A 432 -0.15 -23.70 -0.11
CA ARG A 432 -1.32 -22.87 0.22
C ARG A 432 -1.26 -21.45 -0.35
N THR A 433 -0.28 -21.16 -1.21
CA THR A 433 -0.26 -19.91 -1.95
C THR A 433 -1.56 -19.78 -2.76
N GLU A 434 -2.32 -18.71 -2.51
CA GLU A 434 -3.60 -18.49 -3.15
C GLU A 434 -3.45 -17.55 -4.34
N ASN A 435 -4.24 -17.77 -5.42
CA ASN A 435 -4.40 -16.77 -6.47
C ASN A 435 -5.38 -15.71 -5.97
N ALA A 436 -4.86 -14.71 -5.30
CA ALA A 436 -5.63 -13.61 -4.74
C ALA A 436 -4.78 -12.34 -4.65
N ASP A 437 -5.45 -11.18 -4.69
CA ASP A 437 -4.86 -9.87 -4.53
C ASP A 437 -5.75 -9.01 -3.63
N LEU A 438 -5.23 -7.86 -3.18
CA LEU A 438 -6.08 -6.86 -2.55
C LEU A 438 -7.10 -6.35 -3.56
N GLY A 439 -8.36 -6.38 -3.17
CA GLY A 439 -9.50 -6.11 -4.04
C GLY A 439 -10.28 -4.87 -3.63
N GLY A 440 -11.36 -4.62 -4.39
CA GLY A 440 -12.21 -3.46 -4.16
C GLY A 440 -11.67 -2.17 -4.75
N SER A 441 -10.51 -2.20 -5.40
CA SER A 441 -9.94 -1.04 -6.08
C SER A 441 -10.62 -0.77 -7.42
N ASN A 442 -10.79 0.51 -7.75
CA ASN A 442 -11.36 0.98 -9.00
C ASN A 442 -10.36 1.92 -9.68
N TYR A 443 -10.06 1.61 -10.94
CA TYR A 443 -9.19 2.43 -11.78
C TYR A 443 -10.03 3.27 -12.73
N THR A 444 -9.75 4.57 -12.80
CA THR A 444 -10.36 5.50 -13.76
C THR A 444 -9.28 6.22 -14.55
N TRP A 445 -9.60 6.56 -15.80
CA TRP A 445 -8.72 7.29 -16.68
C TRP A 445 -9.51 8.39 -17.38
N ASP A 446 -8.96 9.61 -17.47
CA ASP A 446 -9.53 10.76 -18.17
C ASP A 446 -8.43 11.40 -19.03
N GLU A 447 -8.66 11.40 -20.35
CA GLU A 447 -7.80 12.05 -21.35
C GLU A 447 -8.31 13.46 -21.71
N GLY A 448 -9.20 14.02 -20.91
CA GLY A 448 -9.85 15.29 -21.19
C GLY A 448 -9.38 16.40 -20.25
N GLY A 449 -8.75 17.45 -20.77
CA GLY A 449 -8.35 18.60 -19.97
C GLY A 449 -6.95 19.07 -20.31
N ASP A 450 -6.33 19.81 -19.37
CA ASP A 450 -4.96 20.30 -19.55
C ASP A 450 -3.92 19.19 -19.29
N TYR A 451 -4.30 18.11 -18.60
CA TYR A 451 -3.46 16.97 -18.24
C TYR A 451 -4.26 15.67 -18.30
N ASP A 452 -3.61 14.61 -18.76
CA ASP A 452 -4.15 13.26 -18.63
C ASP A 452 -4.15 12.87 -17.14
N THR A 453 -5.25 12.30 -16.68
CA THR A 453 -5.43 11.99 -15.26
C THR A 453 -5.86 10.54 -15.08
N SER A 454 -5.13 9.80 -14.27
CA SER A 454 -5.57 8.49 -13.78
C SER A 454 -5.81 8.52 -12.27
N CYS A 455 -6.69 7.65 -11.80
CA CYS A 455 -6.94 7.45 -10.39
C CYS A 455 -7.14 5.98 -10.07
N LEU A 456 -6.36 5.46 -9.13
CA LEU A 456 -6.58 4.17 -8.49
C LEU A 456 -7.16 4.42 -7.09
N ARG A 457 -8.38 3.96 -6.86
CA ARG A 457 -9.09 4.14 -5.59
C ARG A 457 -9.42 2.79 -4.98
N GLY A 458 -8.99 2.54 -3.75
CA GLY A 458 -9.22 1.28 -3.07
C GLY A 458 -9.21 1.38 -1.54
N PRO A 459 -9.76 0.38 -0.85
CA PRO A 459 -9.73 0.33 0.61
C PRO A 459 -8.30 0.11 1.10
N ALA A 460 -7.92 0.82 2.18
CA ALA A 460 -6.69 0.54 2.88
C ALA A 460 -6.80 -0.79 3.64
N PHE A 461 -5.76 -1.60 3.59
CA PHE A 461 -5.70 -2.84 4.36
C PHE A 461 -5.18 -2.55 5.78
N THR A 462 -6.08 -2.35 6.73
CA THR A 462 -5.77 -1.99 8.13
C THR A 462 -6.46 -2.90 9.14
N ASP A 463 -7.50 -3.64 8.74
CA ASP A 463 -8.31 -4.50 9.61
C ASP A 463 -8.17 -5.98 9.22
N PRO A 464 -7.59 -6.84 10.08
CA PRO A 464 -7.51 -8.28 9.84
C PRO A 464 -8.88 -8.99 9.77
N ALA A 465 -9.94 -8.35 10.28
CA ALA A 465 -11.29 -8.91 10.25
C ALA A 465 -12.06 -8.53 8.97
N ASP A 466 -11.55 -7.58 8.18
CA ASP A 466 -12.20 -7.12 6.94
C ASP A 466 -11.17 -6.88 5.81
N ILE A 467 -10.70 -7.98 5.24
CA ILE A 467 -9.74 -7.99 4.12
C ILE A 467 -10.53 -8.04 2.83
N SER A 468 -10.44 -7.03 2.00
CA SER A 468 -11.01 -7.09 0.65
C SER A 468 -10.07 -7.89 -0.26
N LEU A 469 -10.47 -9.10 -0.65
CA LEU A 469 -9.68 -9.96 -1.56
C LEU A 469 -10.35 -10.13 -2.90
N SER A 470 -9.61 -9.88 -3.98
CA SER A 470 -10.02 -10.13 -5.34
C SER A 470 -9.51 -11.46 -5.86
N ARG A 471 -10.28 -12.06 -6.76
CA ARG A 471 -9.90 -13.25 -7.52
C ARG A 471 -10.40 -13.15 -8.96
N ARG A 472 -9.67 -13.79 -9.84
CA ARG A 472 -10.15 -14.07 -11.20
C ARG A 472 -11.25 -15.13 -11.15
N LEU A 473 -12.36 -14.85 -11.79
CA LEU A 473 -13.57 -15.71 -11.84
C LEU A 473 -13.90 -16.07 -13.29
N GLU A 474 -14.37 -17.29 -13.50
CA GLU A 474 -14.73 -17.84 -14.83
C GLU A 474 -16.20 -18.25 -14.82
N VAL A 475 -17.12 -17.27 -14.85
CA VAL A 475 -18.56 -17.57 -14.70
C VAL A 475 -19.34 -17.30 -15.99
N LEU A 476 -19.43 -16.05 -16.47
CA LEU A 476 -20.03 -15.68 -17.76
C LEU A 476 -18.98 -15.17 -18.75
N GLY A 477 -17.74 -15.38 -18.47
CA GLY A 477 -16.52 -14.92 -19.08
C GLY A 477 -15.48 -14.79 -17.99
N THR A 478 -14.30 -14.34 -18.35
CA THR A 478 -13.26 -14.02 -17.38
C THR A 478 -13.54 -12.65 -16.80
N THR A 479 -13.65 -12.55 -15.48
CA THR A 479 -13.83 -11.31 -14.74
C THR A 479 -13.08 -11.34 -13.43
N ASN A 480 -12.90 -10.20 -12.78
CA ASN A 480 -12.39 -10.12 -11.43
C ASN A 480 -13.52 -9.76 -10.47
N GLY A 481 -13.62 -10.50 -9.39
CA GLY A 481 -14.55 -10.22 -8.31
C GLY A 481 -13.83 -10.19 -6.97
N TYR A 482 -14.32 -9.37 -6.06
CA TYR A 482 -13.79 -9.28 -4.70
C TYR A 482 -14.86 -9.60 -3.66
N ARG A 483 -14.43 -10.02 -2.50
CA ARG A 483 -15.27 -10.21 -1.32
C ARG A 483 -14.52 -9.89 -0.03
N SER A 484 -15.27 -9.60 1.02
CA SER A 484 -14.71 -9.47 2.37
C SER A 484 -14.27 -10.83 2.92
N CYS A 485 -13.08 -10.84 3.50
CA CYS A 485 -12.47 -11.98 4.20
C CYS A 485 -11.94 -11.51 5.56
N ARG A 486 -11.66 -12.45 6.44
CA ARG A 486 -10.94 -12.21 7.70
C ARG A 486 -9.76 -13.17 7.80
N VAL A 487 -8.81 -12.88 8.66
CA VAL A 487 -7.78 -13.86 9.02
C VAL A 487 -8.44 -15.03 9.75
N GLY A 488 -8.29 -16.23 9.20
CA GLY A 488 -8.78 -17.47 9.81
C GLY A 488 -7.92 -17.94 10.96
N ALA A 489 -8.40 -18.92 11.72
CA ALA A 489 -7.69 -19.47 12.88
C ALA A 489 -6.33 -20.13 12.50
N ASP A 490 -6.15 -20.48 11.25
CA ASP A 490 -4.93 -21.05 10.66
C ASP A 490 -4.04 -19.99 9.99
N GLY A 491 -4.38 -18.72 10.11
CA GLY A 491 -3.65 -17.60 9.54
C GLY A 491 -3.98 -17.28 8.08
N TYR A 492 -4.78 -18.10 7.39
CA TYR A 492 -5.16 -17.85 6.00
C TYR A 492 -6.52 -17.16 5.90
N PRO A 493 -6.79 -16.43 4.81
CA PRO A 493 -8.06 -15.74 4.64
C PRO A 493 -9.26 -16.69 4.65
N ALA A 494 -10.26 -16.34 5.44
CA ALA A 494 -11.56 -17.00 5.50
C ALA A 494 -12.65 -16.01 5.09
N ALA A 495 -13.53 -16.42 4.18
CA ALA A 495 -14.58 -15.54 3.67
C ALA A 495 -15.55 -15.06 4.74
N ASN A 496 -15.84 -13.76 4.76
CA ASN A 496 -16.96 -13.15 5.50
C ASN A 496 -18.23 -13.18 4.65
N ASP A 497 -18.10 -12.94 3.34
CA ASP A 497 -19.18 -12.93 2.38
C ASP A 497 -19.22 -14.21 1.57
N GLU A 498 -20.43 -14.74 1.31
CA GLU A 498 -20.62 -15.89 0.43
C GLU A 498 -20.41 -15.54 -1.05
N LEU A 499 -20.63 -14.26 -1.41
CA LEU A 499 -20.64 -13.79 -2.80
C LEU A 499 -19.50 -12.84 -3.07
N TYR A 500 -18.94 -12.95 -4.28
CA TYR A 500 -18.07 -11.95 -4.85
C TYR A 500 -18.88 -10.82 -5.48
N THR A 501 -18.48 -9.59 -5.29
CA THR A 501 -18.90 -8.43 -6.09
C THR A 501 -18.01 -8.34 -7.32
N ILE A 502 -18.60 -8.19 -8.49
CA ILE A 502 -17.86 -8.11 -9.76
C ILE A 502 -17.42 -6.66 -9.97
N LEU A 503 -16.11 -6.47 -10.18
CA LEU A 503 -15.50 -5.14 -10.33
C LEU A 503 -15.67 -4.59 -11.75
N THR A 504 -15.43 -5.44 -12.75
CA THR A 504 -15.46 -5.04 -14.16
C THR A 504 -16.55 -5.82 -14.86
N SER A 505 -17.68 -5.18 -15.04
CA SER A 505 -18.80 -5.78 -15.74
C SER A 505 -18.78 -5.37 -17.21
N PHE A 506 -18.81 -6.37 -18.08
CA PHE A 506 -19.04 -6.16 -19.52
C PHE A 506 -20.53 -6.26 -19.82
N ALA A 507 -21.02 -5.35 -20.68
CA ALA A 507 -22.40 -5.44 -21.15
C ALA A 507 -22.59 -6.73 -21.94
N ILE A 508 -23.38 -7.66 -21.42
CA ILE A 508 -23.74 -8.94 -22.05
C ILE A 508 -25.10 -8.77 -22.72
N ARG A 509 -25.25 -9.18 -23.98
CA ARG A 509 -26.52 -9.11 -24.68
C ARG A 509 -27.22 -10.47 -24.71
N ALA A 510 -28.45 -10.54 -24.21
CA ALA A 510 -29.27 -11.75 -24.28
C ALA A 510 -29.55 -12.15 -25.73
N LYS A 511 -29.12 -13.34 -26.17
CA LYS A 511 -29.33 -13.84 -27.52
C LYS A 511 -30.73 -14.43 -27.73
N LYS A 512 -31.45 -14.75 -26.66
CA LYS A 512 -32.82 -15.31 -26.66
C LYS A 512 -33.54 -14.85 -25.40
N ASP A 513 -34.83 -15.03 -25.31
CA ASP A 513 -35.58 -14.80 -24.09
C ASP A 513 -35.07 -15.70 -22.98
N LEU A 514 -34.75 -15.08 -21.84
CA LEU A 514 -34.23 -15.75 -20.64
C LEU A 514 -35.29 -15.65 -19.53
N LYS A 515 -35.66 -16.77 -18.96
CA LYS A 515 -36.51 -16.80 -17.76
C LYS A 515 -35.59 -16.90 -16.54
N LEU A 516 -35.44 -15.78 -15.82
CA LEU A 516 -34.53 -15.64 -14.70
C LEU A 516 -35.31 -15.43 -13.41
N ASP A 517 -34.73 -15.89 -12.30
CA ASP A 517 -35.23 -15.60 -10.99
C ASP A 517 -34.92 -14.14 -10.62
N VAL A 518 -35.84 -13.50 -9.94
CA VAL A 518 -35.65 -12.15 -9.36
C VAL A 518 -35.27 -12.33 -7.90
N VAL A 519 -34.15 -11.73 -7.52
CA VAL A 519 -33.65 -11.78 -6.15
C VAL A 519 -33.66 -10.38 -5.51
N ASP A 520 -33.77 -10.30 -4.20
CA ASP A 520 -33.58 -9.06 -3.45
C ASP A 520 -32.08 -8.82 -3.14
N ALA A 521 -31.77 -7.75 -2.43
CA ALA A 521 -30.39 -7.39 -2.07
C ALA A 521 -29.67 -8.48 -1.25
N SER A 522 -30.42 -9.34 -0.55
CA SER A 522 -29.89 -10.47 0.21
C SER A 522 -29.70 -11.75 -0.63
N GLY A 523 -29.98 -11.70 -1.94
CA GLY A 523 -29.94 -12.86 -2.84
C GLY A 523 -31.17 -13.77 -2.75
N LYS A 524 -32.17 -13.43 -1.93
CA LYS A 524 -33.37 -14.24 -1.77
C LYS A 524 -34.31 -14.07 -2.96
N LYS A 525 -34.77 -15.18 -3.52
CA LYS A 525 -35.73 -15.20 -4.62
C LYS A 525 -37.05 -14.56 -4.21
N THR A 526 -37.47 -13.54 -4.96
CA THR A 526 -38.73 -12.79 -4.79
C THR A 526 -39.72 -13.03 -5.92
N GLY A 527 -39.27 -13.58 -7.05
CA GLY A 527 -40.12 -13.83 -8.21
C GLY A 527 -39.37 -14.46 -9.37
N THR A 528 -39.96 -14.35 -10.55
CA THR A 528 -39.35 -14.76 -11.83
C THR A 528 -39.72 -13.73 -12.91
N LYS A 529 -38.76 -13.35 -13.73
CA LYS A 529 -38.93 -12.38 -14.84
C LYS A 529 -38.44 -12.99 -16.15
N THR A 530 -39.15 -12.72 -17.24
CA THR A 530 -38.62 -12.98 -18.59
C THR A 530 -37.83 -11.75 -19.03
N VAL A 531 -36.56 -11.94 -19.34
CA VAL A 531 -35.69 -10.95 -19.97
C VAL A 531 -35.70 -11.21 -21.47
N PRO A 532 -36.22 -10.29 -22.31
CA PRO A 532 -36.29 -10.47 -23.76
C PRO A 532 -34.93 -10.60 -24.41
N ALA A 533 -34.89 -11.29 -25.56
CA ALA A 533 -33.73 -11.26 -26.47
C ALA A 533 -33.37 -9.82 -26.81
N GLY A 534 -32.10 -9.51 -26.91
CA GLY A 534 -31.60 -8.16 -27.18
C GLY A 534 -31.37 -7.29 -25.96
N THR A 535 -31.88 -7.67 -24.77
CA THR A 535 -31.64 -6.93 -23.53
C THR A 535 -30.16 -6.98 -23.11
N TYR A 536 -29.62 -5.83 -22.71
CA TYR A 536 -28.28 -5.73 -22.14
C TYR A 536 -28.33 -5.99 -20.62
N LEU A 537 -27.32 -6.70 -20.13
CA LEU A 537 -27.20 -7.17 -18.76
C LEU A 537 -25.78 -6.92 -18.28
N PHE A 538 -25.64 -6.53 -17.02
CA PHE A 538 -24.37 -6.54 -16.29
C PHE A 538 -24.38 -7.65 -15.24
N ASP A 539 -23.27 -8.34 -15.11
CA ASP A 539 -22.98 -9.23 -14.01
C ASP A 539 -22.59 -8.41 -12.76
N MET A 540 -23.25 -8.68 -11.65
CA MET A 540 -23.10 -7.89 -10.44
C MET A 540 -22.43 -8.65 -9.31
N ARG A 541 -22.90 -9.88 -9.06
CA ARG A 541 -22.43 -10.75 -7.97
C ARG A 541 -22.44 -12.19 -8.42
N THR A 542 -21.57 -13.00 -7.81
CA THR A 542 -21.50 -14.45 -8.08
C THR A 542 -20.93 -15.21 -6.89
N ASP A 543 -21.26 -16.50 -6.76
CA ASP A 543 -20.57 -17.42 -5.85
C ASP A 543 -19.23 -17.92 -6.43
N GLY A 544 -18.94 -17.56 -7.69
CA GLY A 544 -17.75 -17.99 -8.43
C GLY A 544 -17.90 -19.32 -9.16
N GLU A 545 -19.01 -20.05 -8.97
CA GLU A 545 -19.19 -21.42 -9.49
C GLU A 545 -20.53 -21.65 -10.20
N SER A 546 -21.63 -21.36 -9.52
CA SER A 546 -22.95 -21.89 -9.90
C SER A 546 -23.95 -20.86 -10.38
N PHE A 547 -23.84 -19.61 -9.97
CA PHE A 547 -24.77 -18.57 -10.39
C PHE A 547 -24.14 -17.20 -10.51
N VAL A 548 -24.86 -16.30 -11.22
CA VAL A 548 -24.52 -14.89 -11.38
C VAL A 548 -25.79 -14.05 -11.22
N ASP A 549 -25.73 -13.02 -10.38
CA ASP A 549 -26.74 -11.97 -10.35
C ASP A 549 -26.53 -11.01 -11.52
N LEU A 550 -27.60 -10.76 -12.26
CA LEU A 550 -27.59 -9.91 -13.45
C LEU A 550 -28.49 -8.69 -13.24
N GLN A 551 -27.99 -7.53 -13.63
CA GLN A 551 -28.76 -6.30 -13.68
C GLN A 551 -29.08 -5.94 -15.13
N THR A 552 -30.36 -5.64 -15.43
CA THR A 552 -30.74 -5.11 -16.75
C THR A 552 -30.32 -3.65 -16.87
N ILE A 553 -29.73 -3.31 -18.00
CA ILE A 553 -29.33 -1.94 -18.32
C ILE A 553 -30.03 -1.44 -19.59
N ASP A 554 -30.32 -0.15 -19.62
CA ASP A 554 -30.88 0.48 -20.81
C ASP A 554 -29.78 0.70 -21.87
N ALA A 555 -30.04 0.33 -23.13
CA ALA A 555 -29.09 0.51 -24.23
C ALA A 555 -28.64 1.98 -24.38
N SER A 556 -29.52 2.93 -24.08
CA SER A 556 -29.19 4.36 -24.11
C SER A 556 -28.13 4.76 -23.10
N ALA A 557 -28.07 4.07 -21.95
CA ALA A 557 -27.04 4.30 -20.92
C ALA A 557 -25.66 3.78 -21.34
N LEU A 558 -25.61 2.91 -22.34
CA LEU A 558 -24.37 2.38 -22.94
C LEU A 558 -23.90 3.20 -24.16
N GLY A 559 -24.59 4.28 -24.53
CA GLY A 559 -24.29 5.04 -25.73
C GLY A 559 -24.57 4.27 -27.04
N ILE A 560 -25.26 3.12 -26.93
CA ILE A 560 -25.61 2.29 -28.10
C ILE A 560 -26.90 2.82 -28.67
N ASN A 561 -26.80 3.44 -29.85
CA ASN A 561 -27.98 3.80 -30.65
C ASN A 561 -28.50 2.54 -31.36
N ASP A 562 -29.79 2.27 -31.22
CA ASP A 562 -30.50 1.06 -31.73
C ASP A 562 -30.55 0.95 -33.28
N GLU A 563 -29.70 1.67 -34.01
CA GLU A 563 -29.66 1.72 -35.47
C GLU A 563 -28.52 0.92 -36.11
N SER A 564 -28.00 -0.13 -35.46
CA SER A 564 -27.02 -1.04 -36.10
C SER A 564 -27.43 -2.52 -36.08
#